data_34f348d08c19f6f6f6d554eda8bfab61
#
_entry.id   34f348d08c19f6f6f6d554eda8bfab61
#
_cell.length_a   1.000
_cell.length_b   1.000
_cell.length_c   1.000
_cell.angle_alpha   90.00
_cell.angle_beta   90.00
_cell.angle_gamma   90.00
#
_symmetry.space_group_name_H-M   'P 1'
#
loop_
_entity.id
_entity.type
_entity.pdbx_description
1 polymer ?
#
loop_
_entity_poly.entity_id
_entity_poly.type
_entity_poly.pdbx_seq_one_letter_code
_entity_poly.pdbx_strand_id
1 'polypeptide(L)'
;NDKLSFHVVAVSSFTDVEKTVNQIISSTKIDVLINNAGITGSTNELWNYDVKEWNKIVEINLMGTFNCCKCVIPNMIENNYGRIVNIASVSGKDGNANASAYSSAKAGVLGLTKSLGKELADKNIAVNAVTPAGARTRILDQMSKEHVQKMLSKVPRGRFLELNELTSLVCWLSSEENSFSTAAVFDISGGRSTY
;
A
#
# COMPACT_ATOMS: atom_id res chain seq x y z
N ASN A 1 -23.00 9.27 -13.79
CA ASN A 1 -21.61 9.69 -13.53
C ASN A 1 -20.68 8.89 -14.44
N ASP A 2 -20.51 9.39 -15.66
CA ASP A 2 -19.76 8.71 -16.74
C ASP A 2 -18.22 8.70 -16.52
N LYS A 3 -17.75 8.98 -15.29
CA LYS A 3 -16.34 9.10 -14.92
C LYS A 3 -15.80 7.94 -14.08
N LEU A 4 -16.61 6.94 -13.77
CA LEU A 4 -16.20 5.79 -12.97
C LEU A 4 -16.36 4.50 -13.77
N SER A 5 -15.30 3.72 -13.83
CA SER A 5 -15.31 2.35 -14.34
C SER A 5 -14.86 1.38 -13.25
N PHE A 6 -15.35 0.15 -13.31
CA PHE A 6 -15.02 -0.90 -12.35
C PHE A 6 -14.51 -2.12 -13.09
N HIS A 7 -13.38 -2.67 -12.59
CA HIS A 7 -12.79 -3.89 -13.09
C HIS A 7 -12.56 -4.85 -11.92
N VAL A 8 -12.96 -6.10 -12.08
CA VAL A 8 -12.68 -7.15 -11.11
C VAL A 8 -11.36 -7.81 -11.50
N VAL A 9 -10.33 -7.64 -10.68
CA VAL A 9 -8.97 -8.09 -10.95
C VAL A 9 -8.36 -8.75 -9.71
N ALA A 10 -7.78 -9.92 -9.89
CA ALA A 10 -6.91 -10.51 -8.87
C ALA A 10 -5.51 -9.89 -9.01
N VAL A 11 -5.15 -8.96 -8.11
CA VAL A 11 -3.85 -8.27 -8.18
C VAL A 11 -2.64 -9.21 -8.11
N SER A 12 -2.80 -10.41 -7.53
CA SER A 12 -1.79 -11.46 -7.50
C SER A 12 -1.56 -12.13 -8.88
N SER A 13 -2.51 -12.01 -9.81
CA SER A 13 -2.38 -12.53 -11.17
C SER A 13 -1.80 -11.46 -12.09
N PHE A 14 -0.54 -11.62 -12.49
CA PHE A 14 0.10 -10.69 -13.44
C PHE A 14 -0.69 -10.54 -14.75
N THR A 15 -1.13 -11.67 -15.32
CA THR A 15 -1.88 -11.69 -16.58
C THR A 15 -3.21 -10.93 -16.48
N ASP A 16 -3.93 -11.03 -15.35
CA ASP A 16 -5.20 -10.32 -15.14
C ASP A 16 -4.95 -8.81 -14.99
N VAL A 17 -3.91 -8.43 -14.25
CA VAL A 17 -3.51 -7.03 -14.10
C VAL A 17 -3.09 -6.45 -15.46
N GLU A 18 -2.22 -7.14 -16.21
CA GLU A 18 -1.74 -6.71 -17.52
C GLU A 18 -2.91 -6.51 -18.51
N LYS A 19 -3.82 -7.49 -18.60
CA LYS A 19 -5.01 -7.39 -19.43
C LYS A 19 -5.87 -6.17 -19.08
N THR A 20 -6.09 -5.95 -17.79
CA THR A 20 -6.92 -4.84 -17.31
C THR A 20 -6.27 -3.50 -17.55
N VAL A 21 -4.97 -3.37 -17.26
CA VAL A 21 -4.22 -2.14 -17.54
C VAL A 21 -4.21 -1.83 -19.03
N ASN A 22 -3.96 -2.83 -19.89
CA ASN A 22 -4.00 -2.65 -21.36
C ASN A 22 -5.39 -2.20 -21.84
N GLN A 23 -6.46 -2.71 -21.25
CA GLN A 23 -7.82 -2.25 -21.56
C GLN A 23 -8.03 -0.78 -21.15
N ILE A 24 -7.53 -0.35 -20.00
CA ILE A 24 -7.65 1.03 -19.54
C ILE A 24 -6.85 1.97 -20.45
N ILE A 25 -5.57 1.66 -20.70
CA ILE A 25 -4.69 2.54 -21.48
C ILE A 25 -5.07 2.62 -22.96
N SER A 26 -5.88 1.69 -23.47
CA SER A 26 -6.41 1.80 -24.85
C SER A 26 -7.36 2.98 -25.06
N SER A 27 -7.91 3.56 -24.00
CA SER A 27 -8.89 4.67 -24.05
C SER A 27 -8.44 5.90 -23.25
N THR A 28 -7.53 5.77 -22.30
CA THR A 28 -7.06 6.88 -21.47
C THR A 28 -5.66 6.60 -20.92
N LYS A 29 -4.95 7.63 -20.48
CA LYS A 29 -3.71 7.49 -19.73
C LYS A 29 -3.97 7.23 -18.25
N ILE A 30 -2.98 6.68 -17.54
CA ILE A 30 -3.02 6.50 -16.10
C ILE A 30 -2.03 7.48 -15.45
N ASP A 31 -2.55 8.49 -14.79
CA ASP A 31 -1.76 9.53 -14.10
C ASP A 31 -1.43 9.15 -12.66
N VAL A 32 -2.31 8.40 -12.01
CA VAL A 32 -2.18 8.03 -10.58
C VAL A 32 -2.44 6.54 -10.39
N LEU A 33 -1.55 5.88 -9.63
CA LEU A 33 -1.74 4.51 -9.18
C LEU A 33 -1.70 4.46 -7.64
N ILE A 34 -2.78 3.99 -7.02
CA ILE A 34 -2.83 3.76 -5.58
C ILE A 34 -2.91 2.25 -5.33
N ASN A 35 -1.80 1.66 -4.87
CA ASN A 35 -1.74 0.26 -4.48
C ASN A 35 -2.24 0.10 -3.05
N ASN A 36 -3.53 -0.20 -2.89
CA ASN A 36 -4.18 -0.35 -1.59
C ASN A 36 -4.62 -1.79 -1.30
N ALA A 37 -4.77 -2.63 -2.32
CA ALA A 37 -5.20 -4.02 -2.14
C ALA A 37 -4.27 -4.79 -1.18
N GLY A 38 -4.87 -5.51 -0.23
CA GLY A 38 -4.09 -6.28 0.75
C GLY A 38 -4.95 -7.04 1.75
N ILE A 39 -4.34 -8.04 2.37
CA ILE A 39 -4.92 -8.86 3.43
C ILE A 39 -3.93 -8.97 4.59
N THR A 40 -4.44 -9.11 5.82
CA THR A 40 -3.60 -9.30 7.02
C THR A 40 -3.25 -10.75 7.28
N GLY A 41 -4.15 -11.67 6.95
CA GLY A 41 -4.04 -13.10 7.28
C GLY A 41 -4.30 -13.39 8.76
N SER A 42 -4.06 -14.64 9.15
CA SER A 42 -4.18 -15.11 10.53
C SER A 42 -3.05 -14.58 11.43
N THR A 43 -3.26 -14.68 12.75
CA THR A 43 -2.29 -14.27 13.77
C THR A 43 -1.70 -15.53 14.40
N ASN A 44 -0.50 -15.93 13.94
CA ASN A 44 0.20 -17.14 14.40
C ASN A 44 1.69 -16.88 14.55
N GLU A 45 2.33 -17.60 15.46
CA GLU A 45 3.80 -17.66 15.50
C GLU A 45 4.33 -18.27 14.21
N LEU A 46 5.52 -17.84 13.78
CA LEU A 46 6.11 -18.23 12.51
C LEU A 46 6.19 -19.76 12.31
N TRP A 47 6.58 -20.49 13.34
CA TRP A 47 6.74 -21.96 13.29
C TRP A 47 5.41 -22.73 13.23
N ASN A 48 4.28 -22.08 13.53
CA ASN A 48 2.93 -22.59 13.42
C ASN A 48 2.14 -22.03 12.24
N TYR A 49 2.78 -21.17 11.40
CA TYR A 49 2.10 -20.51 10.29
C TYR A 49 1.86 -21.48 9.14
N ASP A 50 0.66 -21.50 8.59
CA ASP A 50 0.38 -22.28 7.38
C ASP A 50 1.13 -21.67 6.17
N VAL A 51 1.92 -22.48 5.49
CA VAL A 51 2.78 -22.06 4.38
C VAL A 51 1.96 -21.51 3.20
N LYS A 52 0.80 -22.09 2.91
CA LYS A 52 -0.05 -21.65 1.79
C LYS A 52 -0.65 -20.28 2.10
N GLU A 53 -1.11 -20.06 3.34
CA GLU A 53 -1.62 -18.78 3.79
C GLU A 53 -0.51 -17.72 3.79
N TRP A 54 0.69 -18.06 4.29
CA TRP A 54 1.85 -17.16 4.30
C TRP A 54 2.18 -16.69 2.88
N ASN A 55 2.27 -17.61 1.92
CA ASN A 55 2.52 -17.32 0.50
C ASN A 55 1.41 -16.44 -0.10
N LYS A 56 0.14 -16.77 0.16
CA LYS A 56 -1.00 -15.97 -0.31
C LYS A 56 -0.94 -14.52 0.16
N ILE A 57 -0.51 -14.29 1.41
CA ILE A 57 -0.35 -12.93 1.94
C ILE A 57 0.74 -12.17 1.19
N VAL A 58 1.88 -12.80 0.93
CA VAL A 58 2.98 -12.21 0.16
C VAL A 58 2.56 -11.95 -1.29
N GLU A 59 1.89 -12.90 -1.93
CA GLU A 59 1.39 -12.76 -3.30
C GLU A 59 0.44 -11.57 -3.46
N ILE A 60 -0.51 -11.41 -2.54
CA ILE A 60 -1.47 -10.30 -2.65
C ILE A 60 -0.81 -8.96 -2.28
N ASN A 61 -0.11 -8.89 -1.12
CA ASN A 61 0.36 -7.60 -0.61
C ASN A 61 1.61 -7.08 -1.33
N LEU A 62 2.55 -7.98 -1.70
CA LEU A 62 3.81 -7.58 -2.33
C LEU A 62 3.77 -7.78 -3.85
N MET A 63 3.49 -9.02 -4.30
CA MET A 63 3.47 -9.29 -5.74
C MET A 63 2.35 -8.54 -6.44
N GLY A 64 1.19 -8.36 -5.79
CA GLY A 64 0.11 -7.52 -6.32
C GLY A 64 0.54 -6.07 -6.55
N THR A 65 1.27 -5.47 -5.59
CA THR A 65 1.85 -4.12 -5.75
C THR A 65 2.86 -4.08 -6.90
N PHE A 66 3.76 -5.08 -6.98
CA PHE A 66 4.72 -5.21 -8.08
C PHE A 66 4.01 -5.33 -9.44
N ASN A 67 3.01 -6.20 -9.57
CA ASN A 67 2.28 -6.42 -10.82
C ASN A 67 1.64 -5.12 -11.34
N CYS A 68 0.94 -4.39 -10.47
CA CYS A 68 0.32 -3.12 -10.83
C CYS A 68 1.36 -2.07 -11.24
N CYS A 69 2.44 -1.92 -10.49
CA CYS A 69 3.52 -1.00 -10.85
C CYS A 69 4.14 -1.36 -12.20
N LYS A 70 4.49 -2.65 -12.40
CA LYS A 70 5.11 -3.14 -13.65
C LYS A 70 4.25 -2.86 -14.88
N CYS A 71 2.92 -3.02 -14.76
CA CYS A 71 2.01 -2.80 -15.90
C CYS A 71 1.74 -1.31 -16.17
N VAL A 72 1.72 -0.46 -15.13
CA VAL A 72 1.32 0.95 -15.26
C VAL A 72 2.51 1.85 -15.61
N ILE A 73 3.69 1.59 -15.08
CA ILE A 73 4.88 2.46 -15.23
C ILE A 73 5.23 2.75 -16.70
N PRO A 74 5.19 1.79 -17.66
CA PRO A 74 5.47 2.11 -19.07
C PRO A 74 4.60 3.23 -19.62
N ASN A 75 3.29 3.22 -19.32
CA ASN A 75 2.38 4.28 -19.75
C ASN A 75 2.69 5.63 -19.08
N MET A 76 3.08 5.63 -17.80
CA MET A 76 3.51 6.86 -17.11
C MET A 76 4.81 7.42 -17.69
N ILE A 77 5.75 6.56 -18.09
CA ILE A 77 7.01 6.98 -18.75
C ILE A 77 6.72 7.62 -20.10
N GLU A 78 5.88 7.00 -20.92
CA GLU A 78 5.47 7.53 -22.22
C GLU A 78 4.82 8.92 -22.11
N ASN A 79 3.98 9.11 -21.09
CA ASN A 79 3.31 10.40 -20.84
C ASN A 79 4.16 11.39 -20.03
N ASN A 80 5.34 10.99 -19.56
CA ASN A 80 6.21 11.75 -18.66
C ASN A 80 5.48 12.35 -17.45
N TYR A 81 4.55 11.57 -16.88
CA TYR A 81 3.81 11.95 -15.66
C TYR A 81 3.34 10.71 -14.93
N GLY A 82 3.50 10.71 -13.62
CA GLY A 82 2.94 9.66 -12.76
C GLY A 82 3.07 9.94 -11.27
N ARG A 83 2.07 9.51 -10.52
CA ARG A 83 2.09 9.49 -9.05
C ARG A 83 1.70 8.10 -8.57
N ILE A 84 2.63 7.41 -7.93
CA ILE A 84 2.40 6.07 -7.37
C ILE A 84 2.43 6.15 -5.85
N VAL A 85 1.33 5.74 -5.21
CA VAL A 85 1.21 5.69 -3.75
C VAL A 85 0.98 4.25 -3.32
N ASN A 86 1.94 3.68 -2.60
CA ASN A 86 1.87 2.32 -2.07
C ASN A 86 1.41 2.36 -0.61
N ILE A 87 0.25 1.77 -0.31
CA ILE A 87 -0.24 1.66 1.06
C ILE A 87 0.45 0.47 1.74
N ALA A 88 1.53 0.81 2.46
CA ALA A 88 2.28 -0.15 3.25
C ALA A 88 1.62 -0.34 4.64
N SER A 89 2.40 -0.32 5.69
CA SER A 89 1.96 -0.39 7.10
C SER A 89 3.11 -0.05 8.02
N VAL A 90 2.82 0.47 9.19
CA VAL A 90 3.78 0.55 10.29
C VAL A 90 4.38 -0.83 10.63
N SER A 91 3.65 -1.92 10.40
CA SER A 91 4.16 -3.29 10.56
C SER A 91 5.28 -3.65 9.58
N GLY A 92 5.37 -2.97 8.45
CA GLY A 92 6.50 -3.11 7.51
C GLY A 92 7.77 -2.39 7.98
N LYS A 93 7.66 -1.44 8.91
CA LYS A 93 8.80 -0.76 9.54
C LYS A 93 9.24 -1.50 10.81
N ASP A 94 8.31 -1.71 11.74
CA ASP A 94 8.61 -2.19 13.10
C ASP A 94 8.57 -3.72 13.23
N GLY A 95 7.93 -4.41 12.27
CA GLY A 95 7.47 -5.78 12.47
C GLY A 95 6.24 -5.83 13.38
N ASN A 96 5.54 -6.95 13.36
CA ASN A 96 4.47 -7.22 14.33
C ASN A 96 4.47 -8.69 14.68
N ALA A 97 4.61 -8.99 15.98
CA ALA A 97 4.60 -10.38 16.46
C ALA A 97 3.35 -11.12 15.97
N ASN A 98 3.50 -12.36 15.59
CA ASN A 98 2.45 -13.25 15.07
C ASN A 98 1.84 -12.81 13.72
N ALA A 99 2.47 -11.88 13.01
CA ALA A 99 2.06 -11.41 11.69
C ALA A 99 3.25 -11.33 10.72
N SER A 100 4.11 -12.35 10.73
CA SER A 100 5.37 -12.38 9.97
C SER A 100 5.16 -12.22 8.47
N ALA A 101 4.17 -12.91 7.88
CA ALA A 101 3.86 -12.81 6.45
C ALA A 101 3.47 -11.38 6.04
N TYR A 102 2.55 -10.77 6.79
CA TYR A 102 2.10 -9.40 6.54
C TYR A 102 3.23 -8.39 6.72
N SER A 103 3.99 -8.48 7.81
CA SER A 103 5.11 -7.59 8.09
C SER A 103 6.19 -7.68 7.01
N SER A 104 6.55 -8.90 6.61
CA SER A 104 7.52 -9.14 5.54
C SER A 104 7.05 -8.59 4.19
N ALA A 105 5.79 -8.83 3.83
CA ALA A 105 5.23 -8.30 2.59
C ALA A 105 5.21 -6.78 2.58
N LYS A 106 4.78 -6.14 3.68
CA LYS A 106 4.73 -4.67 3.78
C LYS A 106 6.13 -4.04 3.86
N ALA A 107 7.13 -4.71 4.45
CA ALA A 107 8.53 -4.31 4.38
C ALA A 107 9.06 -4.41 2.94
N GLY A 108 8.71 -5.48 2.20
CA GLY A 108 9.01 -5.61 0.79
C GLY A 108 8.44 -4.48 -0.06
N VAL A 109 7.21 -4.03 0.23
CA VAL A 109 6.60 -2.86 -0.44
C VAL A 109 7.42 -1.59 -0.20
N LEU A 110 7.97 -1.38 1.01
CA LEU A 110 8.84 -0.24 1.29
C LEU A 110 10.14 -0.31 0.48
N GLY A 111 10.75 -1.49 0.37
CA GLY A 111 11.93 -1.73 -0.46
C GLY A 111 11.64 -1.45 -1.94
N LEU A 112 10.55 -2.01 -2.48
CA LEU A 112 10.09 -1.79 -3.85
C LEU A 112 9.86 -0.29 -4.13
N THR A 113 9.18 0.42 -3.23
CA THR A 113 8.94 1.87 -3.34
C THR A 113 10.23 2.65 -3.49
N LYS A 114 11.23 2.36 -2.63
CA LYS A 114 12.53 3.05 -2.65
C LYS A 114 13.31 2.77 -3.94
N SER A 115 13.28 1.55 -4.44
CA SER A 115 13.92 1.18 -5.71
C SER A 115 13.28 1.90 -6.89
N LEU A 116 11.96 1.77 -7.05
CA LEU A 116 11.22 2.40 -8.16
C LEU A 116 11.32 3.94 -8.13
N GLY A 117 11.25 4.56 -6.93
CA GLY A 117 11.39 6.01 -6.82
C GLY A 117 12.77 6.52 -7.26
N LYS A 118 13.83 5.71 -7.08
CA LYS A 118 15.18 6.02 -7.57
C LYS A 118 15.33 5.77 -9.08
N GLU A 119 14.75 4.67 -9.58
CA GLU A 119 14.76 4.32 -11.00
C GLU A 119 14.03 5.34 -11.88
N LEU A 120 13.04 6.04 -11.31
CA LEU A 120 12.20 7.01 -12.01
C LEU A 120 12.50 8.47 -11.64
N ALA A 121 13.56 8.73 -10.88
CA ALA A 121 13.87 10.04 -10.32
C ALA A 121 14.21 11.11 -11.38
N ASP A 122 14.64 10.69 -12.58
CA ASP A 122 14.92 11.57 -13.72
C ASP A 122 13.66 11.93 -14.54
N LYS A 123 12.50 11.39 -14.17
CA LYS A 123 11.20 11.58 -14.84
C LYS A 123 10.24 12.33 -13.92
N ASN A 124 9.19 12.91 -14.50
CA ASN A 124 8.10 13.49 -13.69
C ASN A 124 7.19 12.41 -13.10
N ILE A 125 7.81 11.38 -12.48
CA ILE A 125 7.11 10.28 -11.84
C ILE A 125 7.60 10.16 -10.40
N ALA A 126 6.68 10.28 -9.43
CA ALA A 126 6.98 10.10 -8.02
C ALA A 126 6.39 8.79 -7.48
N VAL A 127 7.19 8.04 -6.75
CA VAL A 127 6.80 6.78 -6.12
C VAL A 127 7.04 6.86 -4.62
N ASN A 128 5.96 6.82 -3.83
CA ASN A 128 6.02 6.95 -2.39
C ASN A 128 5.20 5.88 -1.68
N ALA A 129 5.53 5.61 -0.43
CA ALA A 129 4.75 4.74 0.43
C ALA A 129 4.18 5.51 1.62
N VAL A 130 3.02 5.05 2.10
CA VAL A 130 2.41 5.49 3.36
C VAL A 130 2.40 4.33 4.34
N THR A 131 2.75 4.60 5.61
CA THR A 131 2.78 3.58 6.68
C THR A 131 1.76 3.91 7.79
N PRO A 132 0.48 3.57 7.57
CA PRO A 132 -0.54 3.79 8.58
C PRO A 132 -0.39 2.82 9.76
N ALA A 133 -0.77 3.30 10.96
CA ALA A 133 -1.15 2.44 12.07
C ALA A 133 -2.59 1.94 11.90
N GLY A 134 -3.19 1.39 12.95
CA GLY A 134 -4.58 0.97 12.92
C GLY A 134 -5.52 2.13 12.59
N ALA A 135 -6.29 1.99 11.53
CA ALA A 135 -7.30 2.97 11.12
C ALA A 135 -8.68 2.61 11.66
N ARG A 136 -9.50 3.62 11.92
CA ARG A 136 -10.88 3.45 12.36
C ARG A 136 -11.73 2.95 11.20
N THR A 137 -11.95 1.64 11.16
CA THR A 137 -12.79 0.97 10.17
C THR A 137 -13.83 0.08 10.86
N ARG A 138 -14.84 -0.35 10.13
CA ARG A 138 -15.90 -1.26 10.64
C ARG A 138 -15.35 -2.55 11.26
N ILE A 139 -14.12 -2.92 10.94
CA ILE A 139 -13.48 -4.12 11.50
C ILE A 139 -13.25 -3.99 13.01
N LEU A 140 -13.06 -2.76 13.52
CA LEU A 140 -12.89 -2.52 14.96
C LEU A 140 -14.16 -2.86 15.77
N ASP A 141 -15.33 -2.72 15.15
CA ASP A 141 -16.62 -3.02 15.81
C ASP A 141 -16.79 -4.53 16.06
N GLN A 142 -15.99 -5.36 15.40
CA GLN A 142 -15.98 -6.81 15.50
C GLN A 142 -14.91 -7.34 16.47
N MET A 143 -14.05 -6.46 16.99
CA MET A 143 -12.95 -6.81 17.90
C MET A 143 -13.36 -6.69 19.36
N SER A 144 -12.75 -7.51 20.24
CA SER A 144 -12.93 -7.35 21.68
C SER A 144 -12.35 -6.02 22.17
N LYS A 145 -12.94 -5.44 23.21
CA LYS A 145 -12.47 -4.19 23.83
C LYS A 145 -11.01 -4.29 24.29
N GLU A 146 -10.60 -5.45 24.81
CA GLU A 146 -9.22 -5.70 25.22
C GLU A 146 -8.25 -5.65 24.04
N HIS A 147 -8.63 -6.24 22.91
CA HIS A 147 -7.82 -6.19 21.70
C HIS A 147 -7.66 -4.76 21.16
N VAL A 148 -8.75 -4.00 21.13
CA VAL A 148 -8.76 -2.58 20.78
C VAL A 148 -7.84 -1.77 21.68
N GLN A 149 -7.92 -1.98 23.02
CA GLN A 149 -7.05 -1.32 23.98
C GLN A 149 -5.57 -1.66 23.78
N LYS A 150 -5.26 -2.94 23.51
CA LYS A 150 -3.90 -3.40 23.21
C LYS A 150 -3.36 -2.76 21.90
N MET A 151 -4.19 -2.54 20.91
CA MET A 151 -3.80 -1.83 19.70
C MET A 151 -3.54 -0.35 20.00
N LEU A 152 -4.41 0.32 20.74
CA LEU A 152 -4.30 1.72 21.10
C LEU A 152 -3.08 2.02 21.99
N SER A 153 -2.75 1.12 22.92
CA SER A 153 -1.59 1.31 23.80
C SER A 153 -0.25 1.43 23.05
N LYS A 154 -0.22 0.99 21.78
CA LYS A 154 0.96 1.12 20.90
C LYS A 154 1.00 2.47 20.16
N VAL A 155 -0.05 3.28 20.24
CA VAL A 155 -0.16 4.54 19.49
C VAL A 155 -0.07 5.73 20.44
N PRO A 156 1.04 6.49 20.50
CA PRO A 156 1.21 7.61 21.41
C PRO A 156 0.11 8.68 21.34
N ARG A 157 -0.52 8.88 20.16
CA ARG A 157 -1.68 9.79 20.02
C ARG A 157 -2.94 9.32 20.74
N GLY A 158 -2.98 8.09 21.29
CA GLY A 158 -4.08 7.57 22.09
C GLY A 158 -5.39 7.32 21.34
N ARG A 159 -5.38 7.38 20.01
CA ARG A 159 -6.55 7.12 19.16
C ARG A 159 -6.17 6.42 17.87
N PHE A 160 -7.13 5.81 17.21
CA PHE A 160 -6.96 5.32 15.84
C PHE A 160 -6.85 6.46 14.82
N LEU A 161 -6.20 6.14 13.70
CA LEU A 161 -6.16 7.00 12.52
C LEU A 161 -7.58 7.12 11.94
N GLU A 162 -8.03 8.33 11.66
CA GLU A 162 -9.26 8.57 10.93
C GLU A 162 -9.03 8.45 9.42
N LEU A 163 -10.01 7.93 8.68
CA LEU A 163 -9.85 7.70 7.23
C LEU A 163 -9.58 8.98 6.44
N ASN A 164 -10.18 10.10 6.86
CA ASN A 164 -9.95 11.40 6.21
C ASN A 164 -8.50 11.90 6.39
N GLU A 165 -7.83 11.57 7.49
CA GLU A 165 -6.42 11.93 7.70
C GLU A 165 -5.53 11.14 6.73
N LEU A 166 -5.80 9.84 6.54
CA LEU A 166 -5.10 9.01 5.57
C LEU A 166 -5.34 9.49 4.13
N THR A 167 -6.61 9.72 3.77
CA THR A 167 -6.95 10.13 2.41
C THR A 167 -6.39 11.50 2.06
N SER A 168 -6.33 12.45 3.00
CA SER A 168 -5.69 13.75 2.79
C SER A 168 -4.21 13.62 2.40
N LEU A 169 -3.47 12.76 3.10
CA LEU A 169 -2.06 12.49 2.77
C LEU A 169 -1.93 11.81 1.40
N VAL A 170 -2.76 10.81 1.12
CA VAL A 170 -2.74 10.09 -0.17
C VAL A 170 -3.11 11.03 -1.32
N CYS A 171 -4.10 11.90 -1.15
CA CYS A 171 -4.47 12.90 -2.15
C CYS A 171 -3.34 13.87 -2.45
N TRP A 172 -2.65 14.37 -1.42
CA TRP A 172 -1.49 15.24 -1.62
C TRP A 172 -0.37 14.51 -2.35
N LEU A 173 -0.03 13.27 -1.95
CA LEU A 173 0.98 12.47 -2.62
C LEU A 173 0.65 12.15 -4.09
N SER A 174 -0.64 12.16 -4.42
CA SER A 174 -1.17 11.89 -5.77
C SER A 174 -1.33 13.16 -6.62
N SER A 175 -1.13 14.34 -6.03
CA SER A 175 -1.31 15.62 -6.71
C SER A 175 -0.01 16.13 -7.38
N GLU A 176 -0.14 17.16 -8.19
CA GLU A 176 1.00 17.86 -8.80
C GLU A 176 1.85 18.61 -7.77
N GLU A 177 1.28 18.98 -6.60
CA GLU A 177 2.00 19.62 -5.50
C GLU A 177 3.13 18.75 -4.97
N ASN A 178 3.00 17.42 -5.06
CA ASN A 178 4.09 16.50 -4.79
C ASN A 178 5.02 16.39 -6.00
N SER A 179 5.82 17.41 -6.22
CA SER A 179 6.75 17.47 -7.35
C SER A 179 8.18 17.03 -7.02
N PHE A 180 8.54 16.95 -5.74
CA PHE A 180 9.93 16.68 -5.32
C PHE A 180 10.11 15.42 -4.47
N SER A 181 9.07 14.98 -3.73
CA SER A 181 9.17 13.80 -2.88
C SER A 181 8.97 12.52 -3.69
N THR A 182 10.02 11.71 -3.78
CA THR A 182 9.99 10.35 -4.35
C THR A 182 10.87 9.41 -3.52
N ALA A 183 10.66 8.11 -3.62
CA ALA A 183 11.34 7.07 -2.84
C ALA A 183 11.16 7.21 -1.31
N ALA A 184 10.21 8.02 -0.88
CA ALA A 184 9.97 8.34 0.53
C ALA A 184 8.92 7.42 1.16
N VAL A 185 9.03 7.31 2.49
CA VAL A 185 8.07 6.58 3.33
C VAL A 185 7.44 7.60 4.29
N PHE A 186 6.17 7.89 4.05
CA PHE A 186 5.40 8.85 4.85
C PHE A 186 4.72 8.12 6.00
N ASP A 187 5.17 8.41 7.21
CA ASP A 187 4.59 7.83 8.42
C ASP A 187 3.28 8.53 8.79
N ILE A 188 2.26 7.72 9.06
CA ILE A 188 0.99 8.18 9.63
C ILE A 188 0.55 7.23 10.75
N SER A 189 1.49 6.90 11.62
CA SER A 189 1.33 5.92 12.71
C SER A 189 0.89 6.53 14.04
N GLY A 190 0.74 7.87 14.12
CA GLY A 190 0.41 8.54 15.37
C GLY A 190 1.56 8.49 16.40
N GLY A 191 2.81 8.44 15.93
CA GLY A 191 4.02 8.37 16.74
C GLY A 191 4.42 6.95 17.16
N ARG A 192 3.76 5.92 16.63
CA ARG A 192 4.12 4.52 16.93
C ARG A 192 5.49 4.15 16.37
N SER A 193 5.79 4.60 15.15
CA SER A 193 7.08 4.41 14.51
C SER A 193 7.75 5.77 14.29
N THR A 194 9.07 5.84 14.42
CA THR A 194 9.84 7.12 14.43
C THR A 194 10.93 7.21 13.37
N TYR A 195 11.02 6.27 12.45
CA TYR A 195 12.04 6.28 11.38
C TYR A 195 11.43 6.02 10.01
#